data_c40ad530f76a9fafe227d9118e08c107
#
_entry.id   c40ad530f76a9fafe227d9118e08c107
#
_cell.length_a   1.000
_cell.length_b   1.000
_cell.length_c   1.000
_cell.angle_alpha   90.00
_cell.angle_beta   90.00
_cell.angle_gamma   90.00
#
_symmetry.space_group_name_H-M   'P 1'
#
loop_
_entity.id
_entity.type
_entity.pdbx_description
1 polymer ?
#
loop_
_entity_poly.entity_id
_entity_poly.type
_entity_poly.pdbx_seq_one_letter_code
_entity_poly.pdbx_strand_id
1 'polypeptide(L)'
;MAAGMSEGAQLRVEGVSRTFPGVAGRPALRALETTDLAIAKNDFITVLGPSGCGKSTLLRIIAGLDQPTTGRVLLDGHAIEGPGPDRGMVFQSYTLFPWLTVAENVAFGLRERNVSEREIAGIVAAYLDKVGLTGFEKHLPKQLSGGMQQRTAIARALANDPEILLLDEPFGALDNQTRGLMQELLLGIWERERKTVIFVTHDIEEAIFMASRVLVMTARPGRVKADLTVDLPHPRHYTIKTSPEFSALKARLTEEIRVEAMRAAQAS
;
A
#
# COMPACT_ATOMS: atom_id res chain seq x y z
N MET A 1 14.24 -22.96 2.18
CA MET A 1 14.32 -22.97 3.66
C MET A 1 13.39 -21.88 4.13
N ALA A 2 12.30 -22.21 4.83
CA ALA A 2 11.38 -21.24 5.41
C ALA A 2 12.15 -20.45 6.46
N ALA A 3 12.39 -19.17 6.20
CA ALA A 3 12.85 -18.24 7.21
C ALA A 3 11.81 -18.26 8.34
N GLY A 4 12.25 -18.50 9.58
CA GLY A 4 11.40 -18.68 10.73
C GLY A 4 10.33 -17.59 10.79
N MET A 5 9.08 -18.03 10.80
CA MET A 5 7.93 -17.14 11.02
C MET A 5 8.11 -16.54 12.41
N SER A 6 8.51 -15.27 12.48
CA SER A 6 8.83 -14.62 13.73
C SER A 6 7.61 -14.61 14.64
N GLU A 7 7.75 -15.19 15.83
CA GLU A 7 6.83 -14.94 16.95
C GLU A 7 6.75 -13.40 17.12
N GLY A 8 5.57 -12.82 16.87
CA GLY A 8 5.36 -11.36 16.97
C GLY A 8 5.03 -10.64 15.64
N ALA A 9 4.86 -11.35 14.52
CA ALA A 9 4.39 -10.74 13.29
C ALA A 9 2.92 -10.33 13.44
N GLN A 10 2.60 -9.06 13.12
CA GLN A 10 1.23 -8.54 13.13
C GLN A 10 0.42 -9.13 11.98
N LEU A 11 0.98 -9.15 10.77
CA LEU A 11 0.35 -9.75 9.60
C LEU A 11 1.12 -10.98 9.15
N ARG A 12 0.40 -12.09 8.93
CA ARG A 12 0.94 -13.31 8.35
C ARG A 12 0.16 -13.75 7.14
N VAL A 13 0.88 -13.99 6.05
CA VAL A 13 0.38 -14.62 4.83
C VAL A 13 0.91 -16.05 4.85
N GLU A 14 0.03 -17.04 4.92
CA GLU A 14 0.37 -18.45 5.10
C GLU A 14 -0.08 -19.27 3.90
N GLY A 15 0.86 -19.68 3.05
CA GLY A 15 0.62 -20.54 1.89
C GLY A 15 -0.36 -19.96 0.87
N VAL A 16 -0.46 -18.63 0.77
CA VAL A 16 -1.44 -17.96 -0.09
C VAL A 16 -1.05 -18.11 -1.56
N SER A 17 -2.00 -18.60 -2.37
CA SER A 17 -1.92 -18.57 -3.83
C SER A 17 -3.21 -18.00 -4.43
N ARG A 18 -3.14 -17.55 -5.69
CA ARG A 18 -4.33 -17.08 -6.40
C ARG A 18 -4.30 -17.51 -7.86
N THR A 19 -5.33 -18.27 -8.24
CA THR A 19 -5.62 -18.66 -9.62
C THR A 19 -7.01 -18.16 -9.97
N PHE A 20 -7.12 -17.34 -11.00
CA PHE A 20 -8.40 -16.92 -11.56
C PHE A 20 -8.89 -17.98 -12.54
N PRO A 21 -10.17 -18.42 -12.46
CA PRO A 21 -10.72 -19.38 -13.39
C PRO A 21 -10.70 -18.82 -14.82
N GLY A 22 -10.53 -19.70 -15.79
CA GLY A 22 -10.62 -19.34 -17.19
C GLY A 22 -12.05 -18.89 -17.56
N VAL A 23 -12.16 -17.89 -18.42
CA VAL A 23 -13.44 -17.36 -18.91
C VAL A 23 -13.45 -17.34 -20.43
N ALA A 24 -14.56 -17.77 -21.04
CA ALA A 24 -14.80 -17.69 -22.48
C ALA A 24 -13.66 -18.27 -23.35
N GLY A 25 -13.19 -19.48 -23.04
CA GLY A 25 -12.14 -20.16 -23.79
C GLY A 25 -10.70 -19.74 -23.45
N ARG A 26 -10.51 -18.83 -22.54
CA ARG A 26 -9.18 -18.49 -22.00
C ARG A 26 -8.80 -19.45 -20.88
N PRO A 27 -7.55 -19.91 -20.79
CA PRO A 27 -7.09 -20.78 -19.71
C PRO A 27 -7.15 -20.06 -18.35
N ALA A 28 -7.15 -20.85 -17.28
CA ALA A 28 -7.01 -20.30 -15.92
C ALA A 28 -5.70 -19.52 -15.77
N LEU A 29 -5.77 -18.40 -15.08
CA LEU A 29 -4.63 -17.51 -14.88
C LEU A 29 -4.12 -17.61 -13.45
N ARG A 30 -2.94 -18.17 -13.27
CA ARG A 30 -2.24 -18.15 -11.99
C ARG A 30 -1.58 -16.78 -11.79
N ALA A 31 -2.14 -15.97 -10.89
CA ALA A 31 -1.65 -14.63 -10.59
C ALA A 31 -0.57 -14.65 -9.50
N LEU A 32 -0.76 -15.48 -8.46
CA LEU A 32 0.18 -15.64 -7.35
C LEU A 32 0.55 -17.12 -7.17
N GLU A 33 1.83 -17.39 -7.08
CA GLU A 33 2.37 -18.63 -6.54
C GLU A 33 2.17 -18.68 -5.02
N THR A 34 2.35 -19.88 -4.44
CA THR A 34 2.33 -20.03 -2.99
C THR A 34 3.33 -19.07 -2.34
N THR A 35 2.79 -18.20 -1.49
CA THR A 35 3.53 -17.09 -0.88
C THR A 35 3.34 -17.14 0.64
N ASP A 36 4.46 -17.08 1.35
CA ASP A 36 4.53 -16.93 2.79
C ASP A 36 5.21 -15.59 3.10
N LEU A 37 4.62 -14.82 4.03
CA LEU A 37 5.13 -13.50 4.41
C LEU A 37 4.76 -13.21 5.86
N ALA A 38 5.70 -12.63 6.59
CA ALA A 38 5.51 -12.12 7.95
C ALA A 38 5.89 -10.63 7.99
N ILE A 39 4.98 -9.80 8.50
CA ILE A 39 5.16 -8.35 8.64
C ILE A 39 5.02 -8.00 10.12
N ALA A 40 6.02 -7.33 10.67
CA ALA A 40 6.01 -6.87 12.04
C ALA A 40 5.13 -5.63 12.20
N LYS A 41 4.68 -5.39 13.43
CA LYS A 41 3.94 -4.17 13.76
C LYS A 41 4.81 -2.93 13.51
N ASN A 42 4.19 -1.91 12.92
CA ASN A 42 4.82 -0.64 12.57
C ASN A 42 5.86 -0.71 11.43
N ASP A 43 5.98 -1.83 10.74
CA ASP A 43 6.81 -1.90 9.52
C ASP A 43 6.20 -1.06 8.40
N PHE A 44 7.06 -0.43 7.61
CA PHE A 44 6.69 0.12 6.30
C PHE A 44 7.26 -0.78 5.21
N ILE A 45 6.42 -1.62 4.62
CA ILE A 45 6.81 -2.58 3.59
C ILE A 45 6.46 -2.03 2.22
N THR A 46 7.39 -2.04 1.29
CA THR A 46 7.08 -1.84 -0.13
C THR A 46 7.10 -3.15 -0.89
N VAL A 47 6.10 -3.34 -1.75
CA VAL A 47 6.02 -4.47 -2.68
C VAL A 47 6.34 -3.97 -4.07
N LEU A 48 7.53 -4.32 -4.56
CA LEU A 48 8.10 -3.88 -5.83
C LEU A 48 8.08 -5.02 -6.85
N GLY A 49 7.75 -4.73 -8.10
CA GLY A 49 7.77 -5.73 -9.17
C GLY A 49 7.17 -5.23 -10.47
N PRO A 50 7.34 -5.96 -11.59
CA PRO A 50 6.83 -5.56 -12.89
C PRO A 50 5.29 -5.47 -12.90
N SER A 51 4.74 -4.76 -13.88
CA SER A 51 3.29 -4.65 -14.05
C SER A 51 2.66 -6.03 -14.28
N GLY A 52 1.50 -6.25 -13.66
CA GLY A 52 0.75 -7.51 -13.80
C GLY A 52 1.35 -8.72 -13.08
N CYS A 53 2.37 -8.57 -12.24
CA CYS A 53 2.97 -9.69 -11.51
C CYS A 53 2.17 -10.17 -10.28
N GLY A 54 1.05 -9.51 -9.92
CA GLY A 54 0.19 -9.94 -8.82
C GLY A 54 0.27 -9.10 -7.54
N LYS A 55 0.99 -7.97 -7.52
CA LYS A 55 1.10 -7.06 -6.35
C LYS A 55 -0.27 -6.63 -5.82
N SER A 56 -1.11 -6.07 -6.69
CA SER A 56 -2.47 -5.64 -6.32
C SER A 56 -3.35 -6.82 -5.92
N THR A 57 -3.12 -8.01 -6.49
CA THR A 57 -3.84 -9.24 -6.10
C THR A 57 -3.50 -9.61 -4.66
N LEU A 58 -2.21 -9.63 -4.30
CA LEU A 58 -1.77 -9.87 -2.93
C LEU A 58 -2.35 -8.83 -1.97
N LEU A 59 -2.28 -7.55 -2.35
CA LEU A 59 -2.80 -6.46 -1.52
C LEU A 59 -4.31 -6.59 -1.29
N ARG A 60 -5.08 -6.94 -2.33
CA ARG A 60 -6.54 -7.17 -2.23
C ARG A 60 -6.90 -8.37 -1.36
N ILE A 61 -6.10 -9.43 -1.39
CA ILE A 61 -6.29 -10.59 -0.50
C ILE A 61 -6.05 -10.16 0.95
N ILE A 62 -4.99 -9.40 1.23
CA ILE A 62 -4.71 -8.85 2.57
C ILE A 62 -5.85 -7.91 3.02
N ALA A 63 -6.40 -7.11 2.10
CA ALA A 63 -7.54 -6.25 2.40
C ALA A 63 -8.86 -7.01 2.67
N GLY A 64 -8.92 -8.31 2.37
CA GLY A 64 -10.14 -9.10 2.41
C GLY A 64 -11.11 -8.82 1.25
N LEU A 65 -10.65 -8.12 0.20
CA LEU A 65 -11.43 -7.79 -1.00
C LEU A 65 -11.39 -8.89 -2.06
N ASP A 66 -10.47 -9.83 -1.95
CA ASP A 66 -10.36 -11.01 -2.80
C ASP A 66 -10.00 -12.22 -1.94
N GLN A 67 -10.46 -13.41 -2.36
CA GLN A 67 -10.20 -14.65 -1.64
C GLN A 67 -8.99 -15.37 -2.23
N PRO A 68 -8.07 -15.91 -1.42
CA PRO A 68 -7.01 -16.77 -1.92
C PRO A 68 -7.58 -18.08 -2.48
N THR A 69 -6.88 -18.69 -3.42
CA THR A 69 -7.23 -20.05 -3.89
C THR A 69 -6.77 -21.11 -2.86
N THR A 70 -5.61 -20.88 -2.25
CA THR A 70 -5.10 -21.69 -1.14
C THR A 70 -4.50 -20.79 -0.07
N GLY A 71 -4.34 -21.30 1.12
CA GLY A 71 -3.74 -20.58 2.24
C GLY A 71 -4.70 -19.60 2.90
N ARG A 72 -4.15 -18.76 3.75
CA ARG A 72 -4.91 -17.76 4.52
C ARG A 72 -4.03 -16.57 4.89
N VAL A 73 -4.70 -15.48 5.26
CA VAL A 73 -4.05 -14.30 5.84
C VAL A 73 -4.54 -14.12 7.26
N LEU A 74 -3.62 -13.83 8.17
CA LEU A 74 -3.92 -13.59 9.59
C LEU A 74 -3.47 -12.18 9.96
N LEU A 75 -4.31 -11.44 10.67
CA LEU A 75 -3.98 -10.17 11.32
C LEU A 75 -4.12 -10.37 12.84
N ASP A 76 -3.04 -10.12 13.57
CA ASP A 76 -2.95 -10.38 15.03
C ASP A 76 -3.48 -11.77 15.42
N GLY A 77 -3.18 -12.79 14.60
CA GLY A 77 -3.59 -14.18 14.81
C GLY A 77 -5.01 -14.52 14.33
N HIS A 78 -5.82 -13.56 13.92
CA HIS A 78 -7.19 -13.75 13.45
C HIS A 78 -7.24 -13.83 11.92
N ALA A 79 -7.98 -14.80 11.37
CA ALA A 79 -8.11 -14.97 9.93
C ALA A 79 -8.89 -13.80 9.31
N ILE A 80 -8.39 -13.29 8.18
CA ILE A 80 -9.09 -12.29 7.38
C ILE A 80 -10.09 -13.02 6.47
N GLU A 81 -11.37 -12.87 6.76
CA GLU A 81 -12.45 -13.49 5.98
C GLU A 81 -13.11 -12.52 5.00
N GLY A 82 -12.96 -11.20 5.22
CA GLY A 82 -13.54 -10.15 4.40
C GLY A 82 -12.97 -8.76 4.72
N PRO A 83 -13.50 -7.71 4.09
CA PRO A 83 -13.11 -6.33 4.41
C PRO A 83 -13.44 -5.98 5.86
N GLY A 84 -12.58 -5.16 6.49
CA GLY A 84 -12.75 -4.73 7.87
C GLY A 84 -12.20 -3.33 8.13
N PRO A 85 -12.65 -2.65 9.21
CA PRO A 85 -12.19 -1.31 9.57
C PRO A 85 -10.75 -1.26 10.07
N ASP A 86 -10.20 -2.41 10.47
CA ASP A 86 -8.82 -2.64 10.89
C ASP A 86 -7.80 -2.48 9.74
N ARG A 87 -8.29 -2.45 8.48
CA ARG A 87 -7.48 -2.29 7.26
C ARG A 87 -7.98 -1.12 6.43
N GLY A 88 -7.17 -0.06 6.38
CA GLY A 88 -7.43 1.08 5.49
C GLY A 88 -6.85 0.80 4.10
N MET A 89 -7.62 1.01 3.03
CA MET A 89 -7.12 0.83 1.67
C MET A 89 -7.22 2.12 0.86
N VAL A 90 -6.11 2.46 0.19
CA VAL A 90 -6.01 3.53 -0.81
C VAL A 90 -5.74 2.89 -2.16
N PHE A 91 -6.66 3.07 -3.10
CA PHE A 91 -6.59 2.50 -4.45
C PHE A 91 -5.81 3.42 -5.40
N GLN A 92 -5.31 2.86 -6.49
CA GLN A 92 -4.61 3.58 -7.55
C GLN A 92 -5.44 4.73 -8.16
N SER A 93 -6.75 4.57 -8.26
CA SER A 93 -7.69 5.56 -8.81
C SER A 93 -8.45 6.31 -7.72
N TYR A 94 -7.83 6.77 -6.67
CA TYR A 94 -8.37 7.54 -5.52
C TYR A 94 -9.73 7.08 -4.95
N THR A 95 -10.67 6.61 -5.78
CA THR A 95 -12.00 6.08 -5.44
C THR A 95 -12.81 6.97 -4.48
N LEU A 96 -12.66 8.29 -4.58
CA LEU A 96 -13.48 9.22 -3.82
C LEU A 96 -14.94 9.14 -4.30
N PHE A 97 -15.87 9.27 -3.38
CA PHE A 97 -17.29 9.40 -3.70
C PHE A 97 -17.53 10.78 -4.36
N PRO A 98 -17.84 10.84 -5.68
CA PRO A 98 -17.86 12.10 -6.42
C PRO A 98 -18.99 13.05 -6.02
N TRP A 99 -20.01 12.54 -5.32
CA TRP A 99 -21.14 13.30 -4.79
C TRP A 99 -20.96 13.77 -3.34
N LEU A 100 -19.89 13.33 -2.66
CA LEU A 100 -19.54 13.75 -1.31
C LEU A 100 -18.43 14.80 -1.35
N THR A 101 -18.50 15.76 -0.44
CA THR A 101 -17.43 16.72 -0.21
C THR A 101 -16.16 16.06 0.34
N VAL A 102 -15.07 16.79 0.43
CA VAL A 102 -13.81 16.35 1.06
C VAL A 102 -14.07 15.87 2.50
N ALA A 103 -14.73 16.69 3.32
CA ALA A 103 -15.06 16.34 4.70
C ALA A 103 -15.95 15.10 4.79
N GLU A 104 -16.96 14.99 3.95
CA GLU A 104 -17.88 13.84 3.92
C GLU A 104 -17.18 12.56 3.44
N ASN A 105 -16.25 12.65 2.47
CA ASN A 105 -15.42 11.52 2.06
C ASN A 105 -14.60 10.99 3.25
N VAL A 106 -13.96 11.88 4.03
CA VAL A 106 -13.17 11.49 5.20
C VAL A 106 -14.05 10.93 6.31
N ALA A 107 -15.24 11.52 6.52
CA ALA A 107 -16.20 11.10 7.53
C ALA A 107 -16.90 9.78 7.23
N PHE A 108 -16.89 9.31 5.97
CA PHE A 108 -17.75 8.22 5.52
C PHE A 108 -17.62 6.95 6.38
N GLY A 109 -16.41 6.43 6.56
CA GLY A 109 -16.22 5.21 7.34
C GLY A 109 -16.50 5.39 8.84
N LEU A 110 -16.33 6.60 9.38
CA LEU A 110 -16.68 6.90 10.77
C LEU A 110 -18.19 6.85 10.99
N ARG A 111 -18.97 7.33 10.02
CA ARG A 111 -20.45 7.25 10.05
C ARG A 111 -20.93 5.81 9.98
N GLU A 112 -20.34 4.98 9.12
CA GLU A 112 -20.66 3.54 9.05
C GLU A 112 -20.39 2.81 10.37
N ARG A 113 -19.46 3.32 11.19
CA ARG A 113 -19.14 2.82 12.53
C ARG A 113 -19.99 3.45 13.63
N ASN A 114 -20.98 4.28 13.28
CA ASN A 114 -21.85 4.99 14.22
C ASN A 114 -21.09 5.89 15.22
N VAL A 115 -19.98 6.48 14.80
CA VAL A 115 -19.26 7.50 15.59
C VAL A 115 -20.11 8.76 15.67
N SER A 116 -20.12 9.45 16.81
CA SER A 116 -20.93 10.66 16.99
C SER A 116 -20.46 11.79 16.05
N GLU A 117 -21.40 12.58 15.51
CA GLU A 117 -21.06 13.70 14.60
C GLU A 117 -20.10 14.71 15.25
N ARG A 118 -20.13 14.86 16.57
CA ARG A 118 -19.19 15.72 17.30
C ARG A 118 -17.76 15.19 17.23
N GLU A 119 -17.56 13.88 17.42
CA GLU A 119 -16.26 13.23 17.31
C GLU A 119 -15.78 13.21 15.86
N ILE A 120 -16.69 12.90 14.90
CA ILE A 120 -16.41 12.95 13.47
C ILE A 120 -15.85 14.32 13.08
N ALA A 121 -16.48 15.40 13.50
CA ALA A 121 -16.04 16.76 13.17
C ALA A 121 -14.58 17.01 13.64
N GLY A 122 -14.24 16.55 14.84
CA GLY A 122 -12.88 16.66 15.40
C GLY A 122 -11.85 15.81 14.62
N ILE A 123 -12.19 14.56 14.32
CA ILE A 123 -11.34 13.63 13.58
C ILE A 123 -11.10 14.17 12.16
N VAL A 124 -12.15 14.56 11.46
CA VAL A 124 -12.07 15.09 10.09
C VAL A 124 -11.20 16.33 10.05
N ALA A 125 -11.41 17.30 10.95
CA ALA A 125 -10.59 18.50 11.02
C ALA A 125 -9.09 18.17 11.23
N ALA A 126 -8.79 17.27 12.16
CA ALA A 126 -7.43 16.85 12.45
C ALA A 126 -6.74 16.17 11.25
N TYR A 127 -7.42 15.28 10.53
CA TYR A 127 -6.83 14.62 9.36
C TYR A 127 -6.74 15.53 8.15
N LEU A 128 -7.69 16.46 7.94
CA LEU A 128 -7.58 17.46 6.88
C LEU A 128 -6.42 18.43 7.13
N ASP A 129 -6.16 18.80 8.37
CA ASP A 129 -4.98 19.58 8.75
C ASP A 129 -3.70 18.80 8.47
N LYS A 130 -3.59 17.54 8.92
CA LYS A 130 -2.41 16.66 8.69
C LYS A 130 -2.07 16.51 7.21
N VAL A 131 -3.07 16.46 6.32
CA VAL A 131 -2.84 16.32 4.88
C VAL A 131 -2.81 17.67 4.14
N GLY A 132 -2.91 18.81 4.84
CA GLY A 132 -2.87 20.16 4.28
C GLY A 132 -4.06 20.47 3.37
N LEU A 133 -5.27 20.09 3.79
CA LEU A 133 -6.53 20.35 3.10
C LEU A 133 -7.50 21.22 3.91
N THR A 134 -7.02 21.90 4.97
CA THR A 134 -7.78 22.91 5.70
C THR A 134 -8.25 24.01 4.74
N GLY A 135 -9.54 24.35 4.78
CA GLY A 135 -10.19 25.29 3.87
C GLY A 135 -10.81 24.64 2.63
N PHE A 136 -10.60 23.31 2.40
CA PHE A 136 -11.18 22.59 1.27
C PHE A 136 -12.30 21.63 1.67
N GLU A 137 -12.78 21.69 2.92
CA GLU A 137 -13.74 20.74 3.51
C GLU A 137 -15.01 20.58 2.67
N LYS A 138 -15.49 21.66 2.09
CA LYS A 138 -16.76 21.73 1.34
C LYS A 138 -16.60 21.48 -0.17
N HIS A 139 -15.37 21.29 -0.66
CA HIS A 139 -15.13 21.05 -2.09
C HIS A 139 -15.50 19.61 -2.48
N LEU A 140 -16.03 19.45 -3.69
CA LEU A 140 -16.26 18.13 -4.31
C LEU A 140 -14.99 17.63 -4.99
N PRO A 141 -14.80 16.31 -5.16
CA PRO A 141 -13.61 15.73 -5.82
C PRO A 141 -13.27 16.35 -7.17
N LYS A 142 -14.26 16.68 -7.99
CA LYS A 142 -14.06 17.32 -9.30
C LYS A 142 -13.45 18.72 -9.26
N GLN A 143 -13.43 19.36 -8.10
CA GLN A 143 -12.86 20.68 -7.87
C GLN A 143 -11.42 20.64 -7.35
N LEU A 144 -10.88 19.43 -7.15
CA LEU A 144 -9.57 19.19 -6.56
C LEU A 144 -8.56 18.80 -7.64
N SER A 145 -7.29 19.19 -7.43
CA SER A 145 -6.17 18.61 -8.20
C SER A 145 -5.98 17.12 -7.86
N GLY A 146 -5.26 16.36 -8.70
CA GLY A 146 -4.97 14.96 -8.44
C GLY A 146 -4.27 14.73 -7.09
N GLY A 147 -3.31 15.58 -6.73
CA GLY A 147 -2.64 15.51 -5.42
C GLY A 147 -3.59 15.79 -4.25
N MET A 148 -4.55 16.72 -4.40
CA MET A 148 -5.57 16.97 -3.36
C MET A 148 -6.54 15.80 -3.23
N GLN A 149 -6.95 15.18 -4.34
CA GLN A 149 -7.77 13.96 -4.31
C GLN A 149 -7.04 12.82 -3.60
N GLN A 150 -5.75 12.66 -3.87
CA GLN A 150 -4.92 11.66 -3.21
C GLN A 150 -4.81 11.92 -1.69
N ARG A 151 -4.56 13.15 -1.28
CA ARG A 151 -4.55 13.55 0.14
C ARG A 151 -5.88 13.25 0.82
N THR A 152 -7.00 13.53 0.15
CA THR A 152 -8.34 13.19 0.65
C THR A 152 -8.51 11.67 0.82
N ALA A 153 -8.06 10.86 -0.15
CA ALA A 153 -8.13 9.41 -0.07
C ALA A 153 -7.29 8.83 1.09
N ILE A 154 -6.10 9.37 1.31
CA ILE A 154 -5.23 9.02 2.45
C ILE A 154 -5.90 9.42 3.77
N ALA A 155 -6.41 10.65 3.89
CA ALA A 155 -7.13 11.11 5.07
C ALA A 155 -8.35 10.23 5.39
N ARG A 156 -9.14 9.85 4.36
CA ARG A 156 -10.29 8.94 4.51
C ARG A 156 -9.88 7.58 5.06
N ALA A 157 -8.78 7.02 4.57
CA ALA A 157 -8.31 5.72 5.04
C ALA A 157 -7.81 5.80 6.49
N LEU A 158 -7.02 6.81 6.81
CA LEU A 158 -6.42 7.00 8.14
C LEU A 158 -7.43 7.43 9.21
N ALA A 159 -8.46 8.20 8.85
CA ALA A 159 -9.48 8.68 9.81
C ALA A 159 -10.21 7.53 10.53
N ASN A 160 -10.29 6.35 9.92
CA ASN A 160 -10.86 5.16 10.53
C ASN A 160 -9.94 4.49 11.56
N ASP A 161 -8.74 5.02 11.79
CA ASP A 161 -7.72 4.48 12.70
C ASP A 161 -7.39 3.00 12.43
N PRO A 162 -7.06 2.62 11.18
CA PRO A 162 -6.77 1.24 10.85
C PRO A 162 -5.46 0.77 11.49
N GLU A 163 -5.35 -0.53 11.75
CA GLU A 163 -4.10 -1.15 12.21
C GLU A 163 -3.08 -1.28 11.08
N ILE A 164 -3.58 -1.55 9.86
CA ILE A 164 -2.76 -1.66 8.64
C ILE A 164 -3.29 -0.71 7.57
N LEU A 165 -2.39 0.03 6.94
CA LEU A 165 -2.66 0.86 5.77
C LEU A 165 -2.12 0.18 4.50
N LEU A 166 -3.00 -0.06 3.55
CA LEU A 166 -2.73 -0.71 2.27
C LEU A 166 -2.81 0.33 1.15
N LEU A 167 -1.73 0.50 0.37
CA LEU A 167 -1.68 1.50 -0.70
C LEU A 167 -1.29 0.82 -2.02
N ASP A 168 -2.17 0.89 -3.01
CA ASP A 168 -1.97 0.30 -4.33
C ASP A 168 -1.57 1.38 -5.34
N GLU A 169 -0.27 1.50 -5.63
CA GLU A 169 0.34 2.51 -6.53
C GLU A 169 -0.20 3.93 -6.30
N PRO A 170 -0.22 4.44 -5.06
CA PRO A 170 -0.99 5.64 -4.71
C PRO A 170 -0.50 6.90 -5.42
N PHE A 171 0.73 6.94 -5.88
CA PHE A 171 1.34 8.14 -6.48
C PHE A 171 1.57 8.02 -7.99
N GLY A 172 1.09 6.94 -8.62
CA GLY A 172 1.33 6.67 -10.04
C GLY A 172 0.79 7.72 -11.00
N ALA A 173 -0.31 8.40 -10.65
CA ALA A 173 -0.92 9.44 -11.47
C ALA A 173 -0.41 10.87 -11.20
N LEU A 174 0.54 11.04 -10.27
CA LEU A 174 1.07 12.34 -9.88
C LEU A 174 2.33 12.72 -10.67
N ASP A 175 2.48 14.01 -10.95
CA ASP A 175 3.74 14.55 -11.46
C ASP A 175 4.87 14.40 -10.42
N ASN A 176 6.12 14.51 -10.86
CA ASN A 176 7.28 14.23 -10.02
C ASN A 176 7.39 15.14 -8.77
N GLN A 177 7.02 16.42 -8.87
CA GLN A 177 7.10 17.36 -7.73
C GLN A 177 6.03 17.03 -6.70
N THR A 178 4.79 16.88 -7.14
CA THR A 178 3.65 16.49 -6.28
C THR A 178 3.90 15.13 -5.63
N ARG A 179 4.48 14.17 -6.38
CA ARG A 179 4.84 12.84 -5.85
C ARG A 179 5.83 12.93 -4.70
N GLY A 180 6.91 13.72 -4.85
CA GLY A 180 7.90 13.92 -3.78
C GLY A 180 7.27 14.48 -2.51
N LEU A 181 6.43 15.52 -2.63
CA LEU A 181 5.71 16.10 -1.50
C LEU A 181 4.76 15.10 -0.82
N MET A 182 4.11 14.23 -1.61
CA MET A 182 3.22 13.20 -1.07
C MET A 182 3.97 12.09 -0.35
N GLN A 183 5.15 11.72 -0.83
CA GLN A 183 6.03 10.76 -0.17
C GLN A 183 6.48 11.27 1.20
N GLU A 184 6.95 12.52 1.27
CA GLU A 184 7.36 13.14 2.54
C GLU A 184 6.17 13.29 3.52
N LEU A 185 5.00 13.70 3.02
CA LEU A 185 3.77 13.77 3.81
C LEU A 185 3.41 12.42 4.43
N LEU A 186 3.37 11.36 3.62
CA LEU A 186 3.00 10.03 4.09
C LEU A 186 4.00 9.47 5.09
N LEU A 187 5.30 9.66 4.86
CA LEU A 187 6.35 9.28 5.81
C LEU A 187 6.21 10.06 7.13
N GLY A 188 5.98 11.37 7.08
CA GLY A 188 5.79 12.19 8.28
C GLY A 188 4.55 11.77 9.09
N ILE A 189 3.48 11.31 8.44
CA ILE A 189 2.32 10.72 9.12
C ILE A 189 2.71 9.37 9.74
N TRP A 190 3.35 8.50 8.99
CA TRP A 190 3.77 7.17 9.46
C TRP A 190 4.71 7.26 10.67
N GLU A 191 5.68 8.16 10.65
CA GLU A 191 6.63 8.37 11.77
C GLU A 191 5.93 8.76 13.07
N ARG A 192 4.82 9.49 12.99
CA ARG A 192 4.04 9.95 14.16
C ARG A 192 3.04 8.88 14.64
N GLU A 193 2.33 8.25 13.71
CA GLU A 193 1.22 7.34 14.03
C GLU A 193 1.64 5.89 14.18
N ARG A 194 2.81 5.53 13.62
CA ARG A 194 3.39 4.18 13.71
C ARG A 194 2.41 3.07 13.30
N LYS A 195 1.78 3.25 12.14
CA LYS A 195 0.92 2.21 11.54
C LYS A 195 1.76 1.22 10.74
N THR A 196 1.30 -0.02 10.63
CA THR A 196 1.87 -0.96 9.66
C THR A 196 1.40 -0.57 8.27
N VAL A 197 2.33 -0.46 7.32
CA VAL A 197 2.04 -0.02 5.96
C VAL A 197 2.50 -1.05 4.95
N ILE A 198 1.64 -1.39 4.00
CA ILE A 198 2.00 -2.16 2.79
C ILE A 198 1.73 -1.28 1.59
N PHE A 199 2.80 -0.95 0.89
CA PHE A 199 2.81 0.00 -0.21
C PHE A 199 3.25 -0.69 -1.51
N VAL A 200 2.36 -0.76 -2.48
CA VAL A 200 2.65 -1.32 -3.81
C VAL A 200 3.16 -0.21 -4.71
N THR A 201 4.27 -0.47 -5.38
CA THR A 201 4.82 0.41 -6.41
C THR A 201 5.60 -0.36 -7.48
N HIS A 202 5.84 0.27 -8.61
CA HIS A 202 6.78 -0.19 -9.63
C HIS A 202 8.03 0.72 -9.72
N ASP A 203 8.10 1.78 -8.92
CA ASP A 203 9.22 2.72 -8.87
C ASP A 203 10.22 2.33 -7.79
N ILE A 204 11.48 2.10 -8.19
CA ILE A 204 12.55 1.63 -7.30
C ILE A 204 12.93 2.72 -6.28
N GLU A 205 13.00 3.98 -6.70
CA GLU A 205 13.37 5.07 -5.79
C GLU A 205 12.30 5.29 -4.74
N GLU A 206 11.03 5.20 -5.14
CA GLU A 206 9.89 5.25 -4.23
C GLU A 206 9.93 4.10 -3.23
N ALA A 207 10.18 2.88 -3.71
CA ALA A 207 10.28 1.70 -2.85
C ALA A 207 11.35 1.86 -1.77
N ILE A 208 12.54 2.37 -2.12
CA ILE A 208 13.63 2.59 -1.15
C ILE A 208 13.30 3.75 -0.21
N PHE A 209 12.79 4.87 -0.77
CA PHE A 209 12.56 6.07 0.00
C PHE A 209 11.49 5.87 1.09
N MET A 210 10.46 5.06 0.81
CA MET A 210 9.35 4.86 1.73
C MET A 210 9.59 3.74 2.76
N ALA A 211 10.30 2.68 2.39
CA ALA A 211 10.24 1.41 3.12
C ALA A 211 11.29 1.23 4.22
N SER A 212 10.93 0.48 5.27
CA SER A 212 11.86 -0.25 6.13
C SER A 212 12.32 -1.56 5.49
N ARG A 213 11.46 -2.19 4.64
CA ARG A 213 11.74 -3.43 3.89
C ARG A 213 11.13 -3.36 2.50
N VAL A 214 11.85 -3.87 1.50
CA VAL A 214 11.39 -3.99 0.11
C VAL A 214 11.24 -5.46 -0.25
N LEU A 215 10.01 -5.86 -0.57
CA LEU A 215 9.70 -7.17 -1.12
C LEU A 215 9.71 -7.10 -2.64
N VAL A 216 10.63 -7.82 -3.29
CA VAL A 216 10.71 -7.89 -4.75
C VAL A 216 9.90 -9.08 -5.24
N MET A 217 8.95 -8.84 -6.13
CA MET A 217 8.14 -9.91 -6.73
C MET A 217 8.68 -10.33 -8.11
N THR A 218 8.58 -11.63 -8.40
CA THR A 218 8.87 -12.17 -9.74
C THR A 218 7.85 -11.67 -10.77
N ALA A 219 8.18 -11.81 -12.06
CA ALA A 219 7.18 -11.80 -13.13
C ALA A 219 6.10 -12.86 -12.88
N ARG A 220 4.96 -12.74 -13.60
CA ARG A 220 3.81 -13.67 -13.45
C ARG A 220 4.19 -15.13 -13.76
N PRO A 221 3.76 -16.10 -12.93
CA PRO A 221 3.02 -15.93 -11.67
C PRO A 221 3.89 -15.33 -10.57
N GLY A 222 3.30 -14.36 -9.83
CA GLY A 222 4.04 -13.60 -8.82
C GLY A 222 4.36 -14.43 -7.58
N ARG A 223 5.58 -14.28 -7.08
CA ARG A 223 6.03 -14.75 -5.78
C ARG A 223 7.06 -13.79 -5.20
N VAL A 224 7.23 -13.76 -3.91
CA VAL A 224 8.32 -13.00 -3.29
C VAL A 224 9.64 -13.65 -3.66
N LYS A 225 10.49 -12.91 -4.38
CA LYS A 225 11.82 -13.32 -4.85
C LYS A 225 12.91 -12.91 -3.87
N ALA A 226 12.80 -11.71 -3.34
CA ALA A 226 13.75 -11.16 -2.39
C ALA A 226 13.03 -10.31 -1.34
N ASP A 227 13.59 -10.27 -0.16
CA ASP A 227 13.16 -9.47 0.98
C ASP A 227 14.41 -8.71 1.47
N LEU A 228 14.40 -7.40 1.29
CA LEU A 228 15.56 -6.54 1.53
C LEU A 228 15.25 -5.51 2.61
N THR A 229 16.04 -5.50 3.65
CA THR A 229 16.00 -4.43 4.65
C THR A 229 16.57 -3.15 4.05
N VAL A 230 15.92 -2.02 4.33
CA VAL A 230 16.36 -0.68 3.95
C VAL A 230 16.89 0.00 5.22
N ASP A 231 18.18 -0.10 5.43
CA ASP A 231 18.86 0.50 6.57
C ASP A 231 19.26 1.95 6.25
N LEU A 232 18.23 2.79 6.13
CA LEU A 232 18.37 4.24 5.95
C LEU A 232 17.72 4.95 7.14
N PRO A 233 18.36 6.01 7.67
CA PRO A 233 17.87 6.72 8.86
C PRO A 233 16.50 7.37 8.63
N HIS A 234 15.77 7.58 9.71
CA HIS A 234 14.56 8.39 9.78
C HIS A 234 14.80 9.61 10.72
N PRO A 235 14.13 10.76 10.48
CA PRO A 235 13.22 11.05 9.36
C PRO A 235 13.97 11.15 8.03
N ARG A 236 13.30 10.72 6.94
CA ARG A 236 13.87 10.78 5.59
C ARG A 236 13.46 12.06 4.89
N HIS A 237 14.45 12.82 4.44
CA HIS A 237 14.28 13.96 3.56
C HIS A 237 14.71 13.58 2.14
N TYR A 238 14.17 14.24 1.11
CA TYR A 238 14.45 13.92 -0.30
C TYR A 238 15.94 13.85 -0.65
N THR A 239 16.78 14.60 0.06
CA THR A 239 18.23 14.62 -0.13
C THR A 239 18.90 13.26 0.13
N ILE A 240 18.26 12.36 0.89
CA ILE A 240 18.80 11.00 1.11
C ILE A 240 18.94 10.21 -0.20
N LYS A 241 18.16 10.56 -1.24
CA LYS A 241 18.22 9.93 -2.56
C LYS A 241 19.56 10.10 -3.27
N THR A 242 20.39 11.04 -2.82
CA THR A 242 21.74 11.29 -3.35
C THR A 242 22.86 10.62 -2.53
N SER A 243 22.51 9.91 -1.45
CA SER A 243 23.48 9.23 -0.60
C SER A 243 24.08 7.99 -1.29
N PRO A 244 25.32 7.60 -0.93
CA PRO A 244 25.92 6.35 -1.42
C PRO A 244 25.11 5.11 -1.05
N GLU A 245 24.54 5.06 0.16
CA GLU A 245 23.75 3.94 0.66
C GLU A 245 22.46 3.79 -0.15
N PHE A 246 21.78 4.88 -0.46
CA PHE A 246 20.59 4.88 -1.33
C PHE A 246 20.95 4.39 -2.73
N SER A 247 22.07 4.88 -3.27
CA SER A 247 22.58 4.49 -4.61
C SER A 247 22.92 3.01 -4.69
N ALA A 248 23.51 2.44 -3.63
CA ALA A 248 23.82 1.00 -3.55
C ALA A 248 22.53 0.15 -3.51
N LEU A 249 21.53 0.53 -2.72
CA LEU A 249 20.21 -0.13 -2.69
C LEU A 249 19.52 -0.04 -4.06
N LYS A 250 19.56 1.14 -4.69
CA LYS A 250 18.98 1.35 -6.04
C LYS A 250 19.64 0.44 -7.07
N ALA A 251 20.97 0.34 -7.10
CA ALA A 251 21.69 -0.54 -8.01
C ALA A 251 21.27 -2.01 -7.81
N ARG A 252 21.20 -2.48 -6.56
CA ARG A 252 20.79 -3.84 -6.23
C ARG A 252 19.36 -4.12 -6.68
N LEU A 253 18.40 -3.26 -6.35
CA LEU A 253 17.00 -3.44 -6.74
C LEU A 253 16.80 -3.31 -8.25
N THR A 254 17.56 -2.45 -8.92
CA THR A 254 17.53 -2.33 -10.39
C THR A 254 17.89 -3.65 -11.05
N GLU A 255 18.94 -4.35 -10.58
CA GLU A 255 19.32 -5.65 -11.15
C GLU A 255 18.25 -6.72 -10.87
N GLU A 256 17.69 -6.76 -9.65
CA GLU A 256 16.61 -7.69 -9.32
C GLU A 256 15.38 -7.50 -10.22
N ILE A 257 14.97 -6.26 -10.47
CA ILE A 257 13.80 -5.93 -11.31
C ILE A 257 14.12 -6.14 -12.79
N ARG A 258 15.33 -5.81 -13.25
CA ARG A 258 15.74 -6.00 -14.66
C ARG A 258 15.57 -7.45 -15.10
N VAL A 259 16.01 -8.39 -14.28
CA VAL A 259 15.84 -9.82 -14.55
C VAL A 259 14.37 -10.19 -14.71
N GLU A 260 13.50 -9.69 -13.84
CA GLU A 260 12.07 -10.01 -13.88
C GLU A 260 11.34 -9.29 -15.03
N ALA A 261 11.74 -8.07 -15.37
CA ALA A 261 11.19 -7.34 -16.53
C ALA A 261 11.53 -8.06 -17.84
N MET A 262 12.75 -8.59 -17.99
CA MET A 262 13.15 -9.38 -19.16
C MET A 262 12.35 -10.68 -19.27
N ARG A 263 12.10 -11.39 -18.15
CA ARG A 263 11.24 -12.58 -18.11
C ARG A 263 9.80 -12.27 -18.50
N ALA A 264 9.25 -11.16 -17.99
CA ALA A 264 7.91 -10.71 -18.33
C ALA A 264 7.76 -10.43 -19.83
N ALA A 265 8.73 -9.76 -20.45
CA ALA A 265 8.75 -9.46 -21.88
C ALA A 265 8.86 -10.72 -22.77
N GLN A 266 9.51 -11.78 -22.30
CA GLN A 266 9.60 -13.06 -23.03
C GLN A 266 8.36 -13.92 -22.93
N ALA A 267 7.49 -13.68 -21.94
CA ALA A 267 6.27 -14.44 -21.67
C ALA A 267 4.99 -13.78 -22.25
N SER A 268 5.13 -12.60 -22.86
CA SER A 268 4.07 -11.84 -23.53
C SER A 268 4.02 -12.15 -25.02
#